data_697ebe0af862eb4526ef6967ed2c3623
#
_entry.id   697ebe0af862eb4526ef6967ed2c3623
#
_cell.length_a   1.000
_cell.length_b   1.000
_cell.length_c   1.000
_cell.angle_alpha   90.00
_cell.angle_beta   90.00
_cell.angle_gamma   90.00
#
_symmetry.space_group_name_H-M   'P 1'
#
loop_
_entity.id
_entity.type
_entity.pdbx_description
1 polymer ?
#
loop_
_entity_poly.entity_id
_entity_poly.type
_entity_poly.pdbx_seq_one_letter_code
_entity_poly.pdbx_strand_id
1 'polypeptide(L)'
;MNRRRGKIDEKLFLDSEMKGISLIKGGNDYDYCVRLFLDDLELKNLAFHTRRWHRENLHHFKQMLLKLNLPTEPINIAEGNIKQCILHWKRESNLSPTTINHRIRSMKQMYNFLSNEGIVNQIPIAKVEKLKSPQVIIRPFEESEIHGLLRQPDKSSFIGYRDYTIMLVLLDTGVRLIELENMQLSNIDFNDNKILVMGKGAKEREVMFQGTTRLYLQRYLRLRGSLDHDYLWINIMGTKLNRNSVQDRLRFYGKQANLKGVRVSPHTFRHTCAKMYIMRGGDILSLQKLLGHSSLEMVRHYVDLWGSDLQQMHKKFSPVESLFRNG
;
A
#
# COMPACT_ATOMS: atom_id res chain seq x y z
N MET A 1 -1.62 19.44 -20.82
CA MET A 1 -0.16 19.53 -20.64
C MET A 1 0.35 18.27 -19.93
N ASN A 2 0.97 17.35 -20.68
CA ASN A 2 1.49 16.08 -20.19
C ASN A 2 2.83 16.30 -19.49
N ARG A 3 2.88 16.18 -18.17
CA ARG A 3 4.15 16.06 -17.46
C ARG A 3 4.71 14.65 -17.65
N ARG A 4 5.67 14.50 -18.56
CA ARG A 4 6.51 13.30 -18.69
C ARG A 4 7.25 13.09 -17.36
N ARG A 5 6.93 12.00 -16.64
CA ARG A 5 7.80 11.47 -15.59
C ARG A 5 9.07 10.95 -16.26
N GLY A 6 10.20 11.58 -16.01
CA GLY A 6 11.50 11.08 -16.45
C GLY A 6 11.70 9.64 -15.94
N LYS A 7 11.97 8.71 -16.86
CA LYS A 7 12.48 7.37 -16.52
C LYS A 7 13.88 7.57 -15.93
N ILE A 8 14.08 7.19 -14.68
CA ILE A 8 15.41 7.04 -14.10
C ILE A 8 16.00 5.79 -14.76
N ASP A 9 17.13 5.96 -15.42
CA ASP A 9 17.82 4.89 -16.15
C ASP A 9 18.44 3.91 -15.13
N GLU A 10 17.89 2.69 -15.05
CA GLU A 10 18.36 1.65 -14.11
C GLU A 10 19.83 1.23 -14.39
N LYS A 11 20.33 1.41 -15.61
CA LYS A 11 21.71 1.07 -15.96
C LYS A 11 22.76 1.98 -15.32
N LEU A 12 22.46 3.25 -15.10
CA LEU A 12 23.36 4.19 -14.44
C LEU A 12 23.64 3.85 -12.96
N PHE A 13 22.77 3.05 -12.33
CA PHE A 13 22.93 2.62 -10.95
C PHE A 13 23.76 1.33 -10.79
N LEU A 14 23.77 0.43 -11.79
CA LEU A 14 24.51 -0.83 -11.74
C LEU A 14 26.01 -0.64 -12.03
N ASP A 15 26.39 0.32 -12.89
CA ASP A 15 27.80 0.57 -13.23
C ASP A 15 28.59 1.27 -12.10
N SER A 16 27.92 1.86 -11.10
CA SER A 16 28.59 2.43 -9.92
C SER A 16 28.88 1.39 -8.82
N GLU A 17 28.25 0.23 -8.84
CA GLU A 17 28.43 -0.83 -7.82
C GLU A 17 29.69 -1.70 -8.03
N MET A 18 30.29 -1.66 -9.22
CA MET A 18 31.43 -2.54 -9.54
C MET A 18 32.80 -1.87 -9.42
N LYS A 19 32.91 -0.64 -8.98
CA LYS A 19 34.21 0.00 -8.74
C LYS A 19 34.57 -0.01 -7.26
N GLY A 20 35.31 -1.05 -6.90
CA GLY A 20 36.33 -1.13 -5.85
C GLY A 20 36.00 -0.52 -4.49
N ILE A 21 35.82 -1.40 -3.52
CA ILE A 21 35.99 -1.14 -2.09
C ILE A 21 37.36 -0.46 -1.88
N SER A 22 37.37 0.87 -1.85
CA SER A 22 38.42 1.65 -1.21
C SER A 22 37.93 1.94 0.20
N LEU A 23 38.25 1.05 1.11
CA LEU A 23 38.23 1.31 2.54
C LEU A 23 39.17 2.49 2.82
N ILE A 24 38.66 3.49 3.56
CA ILE A 24 39.40 4.59 4.17
C ILE A 24 39.66 5.81 3.24
N LYS A 25 38.65 6.70 3.14
CA LYS A 25 38.73 8.17 3.14
C LYS A 25 37.41 8.93 2.91
N GLY A 26 36.26 8.32 3.14
CA GLY A 26 34.94 8.93 2.87
C GLY A 26 34.00 9.00 4.07
N GLY A 27 34.48 8.92 5.30
CA GLY A 27 33.64 8.74 6.50
C GLY A 27 32.53 9.77 6.74
N ASN A 28 32.50 10.89 6.02
CA ASN A 28 31.53 11.98 6.18
C ASN A 28 30.74 12.30 4.91
N ASP A 29 30.96 11.61 3.79
CA ASP A 29 30.19 11.84 2.58
C ASP A 29 28.74 11.36 2.72
N TYR A 30 27.81 12.17 2.25
CA TYR A 30 26.37 11.89 2.35
C TYR A 30 25.99 10.57 1.67
N ASP A 31 26.45 10.36 0.44
CA ASP A 31 26.06 9.15 -0.32
C ASP A 31 26.67 7.89 0.28
N TYR A 32 27.85 7.99 0.84
CA TYR A 32 28.47 6.90 1.60
C TYR A 32 27.66 6.54 2.83
N CYS A 33 27.27 7.54 3.64
CA CYS A 33 26.42 7.32 4.81
C CYS A 33 25.04 6.72 4.46
N VAL A 34 24.43 7.17 3.36
CA VAL A 34 23.17 6.60 2.86
C VAL A 34 23.36 5.14 2.44
N ARG A 35 24.49 4.81 1.76
CA ARG A 35 24.79 3.43 1.36
C ARG A 35 24.92 2.54 2.58
N LEU A 36 25.75 2.90 3.56
CA LEU A 36 25.92 2.14 4.79
C LEU A 36 24.56 1.88 5.49
N PHE A 37 23.72 2.91 5.57
CA PHE A 37 22.39 2.75 6.13
C PHE A 37 21.51 1.78 5.32
N LEU A 38 21.55 1.82 4.00
CA LEU A 38 20.77 0.92 3.15
C LEU A 38 21.28 -0.53 3.24
N ASP A 39 22.60 -0.72 3.37
CA ASP A 39 23.23 -2.03 3.57
C ASP A 39 22.83 -2.63 4.94
N ASP A 40 22.78 -1.80 6.00
CA ASP A 40 22.24 -2.22 7.31
C ASP A 40 20.77 -2.66 7.21
N LEU A 41 19.95 -1.94 6.46
CA LEU A 41 18.57 -2.34 6.23
C LEU A 41 18.47 -3.66 5.44
N GLU A 42 19.43 -3.95 4.56
CA GLU A 42 19.54 -5.23 3.85
C GLU A 42 19.94 -6.37 4.79
N LEU A 43 20.94 -6.16 5.60
CA LEU A 43 21.35 -7.12 6.65
C LEU A 43 20.20 -7.45 7.61
N LYS A 44 19.35 -6.47 7.92
CA LYS A 44 18.11 -6.66 8.69
C LYS A 44 16.95 -7.28 7.89
N ASN A 45 17.23 -7.74 6.66
CA ASN A 45 16.26 -8.37 5.76
C ASN A 45 15.00 -7.52 5.49
N LEU A 46 15.15 -6.18 5.42
CA LEU A 46 14.03 -5.33 5.03
C LEU A 46 13.75 -5.46 3.52
N ALA A 47 12.46 -5.49 3.18
CA ALA A 47 12.00 -5.63 1.82
C ALA A 47 12.60 -4.56 0.88
N PHE A 48 12.96 -4.95 -0.34
CA PHE A 48 13.51 -4.07 -1.39
C PHE A 48 12.73 -2.74 -1.53
N HIS A 49 11.40 -2.79 -1.53
CA HIS A 49 10.58 -1.59 -1.60
C HIS A 49 10.75 -0.63 -0.42
N THR A 50 11.03 -1.15 0.78
CA THR A 50 11.30 -0.32 1.97
C THR A 50 12.65 0.37 1.83
N ARG A 51 13.69 -0.37 1.40
CA ARG A 51 15.02 0.19 1.15
C ARG A 51 14.99 1.25 0.05
N ARG A 52 14.32 0.97 -1.07
CA ARG A 52 14.11 1.93 -2.16
C ARG A 52 13.39 3.19 -1.68
N TRP A 53 12.35 3.03 -0.87
CA TRP A 53 11.60 4.15 -0.31
C TRP A 53 12.48 5.05 0.56
N HIS A 54 13.36 4.49 1.41
CA HIS A 54 14.33 5.26 2.18
C HIS A 54 15.33 5.98 1.26
N ARG A 55 15.88 5.28 0.26
CA ARG A 55 16.80 5.86 -0.72
C ARG A 55 16.19 7.09 -1.41
N GLU A 56 14.97 6.98 -1.91
CA GLU A 56 14.27 8.08 -2.58
C GLU A 56 14.05 9.28 -1.66
N ASN A 57 13.62 9.05 -0.41
CA ASN A 57 13.41 10.13 0.55
C ASN A 57 14.72 10.84 0.93
N LEU A 58 15.80 10.09 1.15
CA LEU A 58 17.12 10.63 1.48
C LEU A 58 17.75 11.35 0.28
N HIS A 59 17.56 10.83 -0.93
CA HIS A 59 17.96 11.54 -2.15
C HIS A 59 17.26 12.91 -2.25
N HIS A 60 15.96 12.98 -2.04
CA HIS A 60 15.24 14.25 -2.04
C HIS A 60 15.70 15.21 -0.94
N PHE A 61 16.17 14.70 0.19
CA PHE A 61 16.77 15.54 1.23
C PHE A 61 18.11 16.10 0.78
N LYS A 62 19.03 15.28 0.23
CA LYS A 62 20.30 15.77 -0.34
C LYS A 62 20.08 16.85 -1.39
N GLN A 63 19.15 16.62 -2.34
CA GLN A 63 18.82 17.59 -3.38
C GLN A 63 18.32 18.94 -2.79
N MET A 64 17.62 18.89 -1.66
CA MET A 64 17.16 20.11 -1.00
C MET A 64 18.31 20.86 -0.30
N LEU A 65 19.22 20.13 0.37
CA LEU A 65 20.42 20.73 0.96
C LEU A 65 21.25 21.46 -0.11
N LEU A 66 21.51 20.80 -1.25
CA LEU A 66 22.22 21.40 -2.38
C LEU A 66 21.49 22.64 -2.93
N LYS A 67 20.18 22.57 -3.10
CA LYS A 67 19.36 23.69 -3.60
C LYS A 67 19.42 24.91 -2.69
N LEU A 68 19.54 24.69 -1.38
CA LEU A 68 19.58 25.75 -0.38
C LEU A 68 21.01 26.17 -0.02
N ASN A 69 22.04 25.64 -0.71
CA ASN A 69 23.45 25.84 -0.40
C ASN A 69 23.81 25.52 1.07
N LEU A 70 23.20 24.45 1.61
CA LEU A 70 23.42 23.98 2.97
C LEU A 70 24.46 22.85 2.99
N PRO A 71 25.12 22.59 4.15
CA PRO A 71 26.04 21.48 4.28
C PRO A 71 25.38 20.15 3.90
N THR A 72 26.12 19.30 3.17
CA THR A 72 25.64 17.96 2.77
C THR A 72 26.25 16.85 3.61
N GLU A 73 27.39 17.06 4.23
CA GLU A 73 28.03 16.08 5.11
C GLU A 73 27.17 15.88 6.37
N PRO A 74 26.72 14.64 6.68
CA PRO A 74 25.79 14.39 7.78
C PRO A 74 26.21 14.94 9.13
N ILE A 75 27.51 14.97 9.42
CA ILE A 75 28.07 15.51 10.68
C ILE A 75 27.91 17.04 10.80
N ASN A 76 27.87 17.74 9.66
CA ASN A 76 27.79 19.20 9.59
C ASN A 76 26.35 19.72 9.45
N ILE A 77 25.37 18.81 9.29
CA ILE A 77 23.97 19.20 9.18
C ILE A 77 23.40 19.49 10.57
N ALA A 78 23.00 20.74 10.79
CA ALA A 78 22.36 21.19 12.02
C ALA A 78 20.83 21.07 11.94
N GLU A 79 20.16 21.09 13.11
CA GLU A 79 18.69 21.12 13.21
C GLU A 79 18.07 22.28 12.38
N GLY A 80 18.72 23.46 12.38
CA GLY A 80 18.30 24.60 11.59
C GLY A 80 18.24 24.33 10.09
N ASN A 81 19.21 23.59 9.54
CA ASN A 81 19.25 23.23 8.12
C ASN A 81 18.05 22.32 7.76
N ILE A 82 17.73 21.36 8.63
CA ILE A 82 16.58 20.46 8.43
C ILE A 82 15.27 21.25 8.45
N LYS A 83 15.12 22.18 9.42
CA LYS A 83 13.95 23.05 9.50
C LYS A 83 13.80 23.93 8.25
N GLN A 84 14.89 24.47 7.69
CA GLN A 84 14.88 25.23 6.43
C GLN A 84 14.40 24.36 5.26
N CYS A 85 14.88 23.11 5.14
CA CYS A 85 14.41 22.17 4.14
C CYS A 85 12.91 21.90 4.27
N ILE A 86 12.42 21.67 5.49
CA ILE A 86 10.98 21.42 5.77
C ILE A 86 10.14 22.63 5.38
N LEU A 87 10.57 23.85 5.74
CA LEU A 87 9.87 25.08 5.38
C LEU A 87 9.81 25.28 3.87
N HIS A 88 10.92 25.03 3.16
CA HIS A 88 10.96 25.12 1.71
C HIS A 88 10.04 24.08 1.03
N TRP A 89 10.06 22.83 1.50
CA TRP A 89 9.13 21.79 1.00
C TRP A 89 7.67 22.18 1.19
N LYS A 90 7.35 22.82 2.32
CA LYS A 90 5.98 23.22 2.63
C LYS A 90 5.55 24.45 1.83
N ARG A 91 6.40 25.48 1.75
CA ARG A 91 6.03 26.80 1.21
C ARG A 91 6.24 26.89 -0.30
N GLU A 92 7.44 26.49 -0.77
CA GLU A 92 7.86 26.66 -2.16
C GLU A 92 7.55 25.44 -3.03
N SER A 93 7.77 24.24 -2.49
CA SER A 93 7.49 22.99 -3.24
C SER A 93 6.05 22.50 -3.07
N ASN A 94 5.27 23.11 -2.21
CA ASN A 94 3.86 22.78 -1.90
C ASN A 94 3.62 21.28 -1.68
N LEU A 95 4.54 20.63 -0.94
CA LEU A 95 4.42 19.22 -0.63
C LEU A 95 3.41 18.97 0.48
N SER A 96 2.68 17.86 0.37
CA SER A 96 1.76 17.43 1.43
C SER A 96 2.50 17.13 2.74
N PRO A 97 1.89 17.39 3.91
CA PRO A 97 2.46 17.05 5.20
C PRO A 97 2.87 15.57 5.29
N THR A 98 2.09 14.67 4.69
CA THR A 98 2.40 13.24 4.64
C THR A 98 3.71 12.97 3.89
N THR A 99 3.95 13.62 2.74
CA THR A 99 5.20 13.48 1.98
C THR A 99 6.39 13.99 2.77
N ILE A 100 6.24 15.14 3.44
CA ILE A 100 7.29 15.70 4.30
C ILE A 100 7.57 14.75 5.48
N ASN A 101 6.53 14.20 6.12
CA ASN A 101 6.67 13.25 7.21
C ASN A 101 7.39 11.95 6.79
N HIS A 102 7.22 11.50 5.55
CA HIS A 102 7.99 10.39 5.00
C HIS A 102 9.50 10.69 4.95
N ARG A 103 9.88 11.90 4.53
CA ARG A 103 11.27 12.36 4.51
C ARG A 103 11.83 12.46 5.94
N ILE A 104 11.09 13.09 6.86
CA ILE A 104 11.45 13.15 8.28
C ILE A 104 11.69 11.76 8.86
N ARG A 105 10.83 10.80 8.55
CA ARG A 105 10.99 9.42 9.03
C ARG A 105 12.27 8.77 8.50
N SER A 106 12.57 8.93 7.22
CA SER A 106 13.79 8.37 6.62
C SER A 106 15.05 9.01 7.21
N MET A 107 15.05 10.34 7.37
CA MET A 107 16.15 11.05 8.02
C MET A 107 16.34 10.58 9.48
N LYS A 108 15.27 10.46 10.28
CA LYS A 108 15.37 9.96 11.66
C LYS A 108 15.99 8.56 11.73
N GLN A 109 15.58 7.66 10.86
CA GLN A 109 16.14 6.30 10.85
C GLN A 109 17.62 6.28 10.43
N MET A 110 18.00 7.05 9.41
CA MET A 110 19.39 7.19 8.99
C MET A 110 20.26 7.79 10.12
N TYR A 111 19.86 8.89 10.73
CA TYR A 111 20.64 9.52 11.78
C TYR A 111 20.75 8.69 13.05
N ASN A 112 19.70 7.93 13.41
CA ASN A 112 19.78 6.96 14.50
C ASN A 112 20.82 5.86 14.19
N PHE A 113 20.83 5.35 12.95
CA PHE A 113 21.84 4.40 12.50
C PHE A 113 23.25 5.01 12.59
N LEU A 114 23.48 6.19 11.99
CA LEU A 114 24.78 6.86 11.98
C LEU A 114 25.29 7.16 13.41
N SER A 115 24.40 7.49 14.33
CA SER A 115 24.75 7.71 15.74
C SER A 115 25.14 6.42 16.43
N ASN A 116 24.44 5.31 16.16
CA ASN A 116 24.78 3.99 16.71
C ASN A 116 26.14 3.48 16.19
N GLU A 117 26.47 3.79 14.94
CA GLU A 117 27.78 3.47 14.34
C GLU A 117 28.90 4.46 14.74
N GLY A 118 28.60 5.47 15.57
CA GLY A 118 29.58 6.46 16.00
C GLY A 118 30.02 7.45 14.91
N ILE A 119 29.33 7.50 13.77
CA ILE A 119 29.65 8.40 12.64
C ILE A 119 29.24 9.84 12.95
N VAL A 120 28.14 10.01 13.68
CA VAL A 120 27.68 11.33 14.14
C VAL A 120 27.48 11.33 15.66
N ASN A 121 27.91 12.41 16.31
CA ASN A 121 27.78 12.56 17.77
C ASN A 121 26.43 13.13 18.20
N GLN A 122 25.71 13.77 17.27
CA GLN A 122 24.41 14.38 17.53
C GLN A 122 23.42 14.00 16.43
N ILE A 123 22.17 13.86 16.83
CA ILE A 123 21.06 13.55 15.92
C ILE A 123 20.29 14.86 15.64
N PRO A 124 20.58 15.58 14.55
CA PRO A 124 20.03 16.92 14.31
C PRO A 124 18.52 16.93 14.09
N ILE A 125 17.94 15.75 13.83
CA ILE A 125 16.49 15.60 13.60
C ILE A 125 15.76 15.09 14.86
N ALA A 126 16.43 14.90 16.00
CA ALA A 126 15.81 14.31 17.19
C ALA A 126 14.58 15.11 17.66
N LYS A 127 14.69 16.43 17.74
CA LYS A 127 13.62 17.36 18.18
C LYS A 127 12.62 17.74 17.10
N VAL A 128 12.83 17.32 15.84
CA VAL A 128 11.92 17.65 14.76
C VAL A 128 10.68 16.76 14.84
N GLU A 129 9.54 17.36 15.11
CA GLU A 129 8.26 16.64 15.15
C GLU A 129 7.68 16.43 13.77
N LYS A 130 6.79 15.44 13.68
CA LYS A 130 5.98 15.24 12.46
C LYS A 130 4.99 16.40 12.31
N LEU A 131 4.81 16.84 11.06
CA LEU A 131 3.78 17.81 10.73
C LEU A 131 2.39 17.17 10.97
N LYS A 132 1.49 17.94 11.57
CA LYS A 132 0.07 17.55 11.64
C LYS A 132 -0.44 17.33 10.21
N SER A 133 -0.92 16.14 9.93
CA SER A 133 -1.53 15.80 8.63
C SER A 133 -3.00 15.46 8.85
N PRO A 134 -3.91 15.92 7.99
CA PRO A 134 -5.30 15.49 8.04
C PRO A 134 -5.36 13.96 7.94
N GLN A 135 -6.15 13.34 8.78
CA GLN A 135 -6.51 11.93 8.58
C GLN A 135 -7.36 11.84 7.32
N VAL A 136 -6.83 11.17 6.30
CA VAL A 136 -7.61 10.90 5.10
C VAL A 136 -8.52 9.72 5.40
N ILE A 137 -9.77 10.01 5.68
CA ILE A 137 -10.81 8.99 5.80
C ILE A 137 -11.11 8.49 4.39
N ILE A 138 -10.83 7.21 4.13
CA ILE A 138 -11.16 6.59 2.86
C ILE A 138 -12.66 6.25 2.90
N ARG A 139 -13.46 7.00 2.14
CA ARG A 139 -14.89 6.70 1.99
C ARG A 139 -15.06 5.36 1.25
N PRO A 140 -15.73 4.37 1.84
CA PRO A 140 -16.08 3.14 1.12
C PRO A 140 -17.11 3.43 0.02
N PHE A 141 -17.25 2.50 -0.91
CA PHE A 141 -18.31 2.57 -1.92
C PHE A 141 -19.68 2.36 -1.28
N GLU A 142 -20.67 3.05 -1.81
CA GLU A 142 -22.07 2.71 -1.60
C GLU A 142 -22.49 1.58 -2.55
N GLU A 143 -23.57 0.88 -2.24
CA GLU A 143 -24.01 -0.30 -3.02
C GLU A 143 -24.31 0.04 -4.49
N SER A 144 -24.95 1.19 -4.73
CA SER A 144 -25.20 1.70 -6.09
C SER A 144 -23.91 2.00 -6.87
N GLU A 145 -22.87 2.50 -6.18
CA GLU A 145 -21.56 2.77 -6.78
C GLU A 145 -20.83 1.47 -7.15
N ILE A 146 -20.95 0.42 -6.31
CA ILE A 146 -20.41 -0.92 -6.63
C ILE A 146 -21.10 -1.46 -7.87
N HIS A 147 -22.42 -1.41 -7.94
CA HIS A 147 -23.17 -1.88 -9.10
C HIS A 147 -22.81 -1.09 -10.36
N GLY A 148 -22.70 0.25 -10.26
CA GLY A 148 -22.26 1.10 -11.35
C GLY A 148 -20.87 0.72 -11.85
N LEU A 149 -19.92 0.46 -10.94
CA LEU A 149 -18.55 0.08 -11.26
C LEU A 149 -18.45 -1.31 -11.90
N LEU A 150 -19.18 -2.30 -11.38
CA LEU A 150 -19.19 -3.67 -11.90
C LEU A 150 -19.86 -3.79 -13.28
N ARG A 151 -20.64 -2.82 -13.71
CA ARG A 151 -21.24 -2.79 -15.07
C ARG A 151 -20.26 -2.32 -16.15
N GLN A 152 -19.13 -1.70 -15.78
CA GLN A 152 -18.24 -1.07 -16.75
C GLN A 152 -17.36 -2.06 -17.54
N PRO A 153 -16.80 -3.15 -16.93
CA PRO A 153 -15.97 -4.06 -17.70
C PRO A 153 -16.78 -4.80 -18.79
N ASP A 154 -16.29 -4.74 -20.03
CA ASP A 154 -16.82 -5.55 -21.12
C ASP A 154 -16.45 -7.02 -20.92
N LYS A 155 -17.41 -7.81 -20.45
CA LYS A 155 -17.23 -9.23 -20.15
C LYS A 155 -17.11 -10.13 -21.39
N SER A 156 -17.30 -9.60 -22.59
CA SER A 156 -17.02 -10.31 -23.83
C SER A 156 -15.53 -10.33 -24.19
N SER A 157 -14.75 -9.39 -23.64
CA SER A 157 -13.31 -9.31 -23.83
C SER A 157 -12.54 -9.99 -22.68
N PHE A 158 -11.36 -10.57 -22.99
CA PHE A 158 -10.49 -11.15 -21.97
C PHE A 158 -10.14 -10.15 -20.86
N ILE A 159 -9.73 -8.92 -21.24
CA ILE A 159 -9.36 -7.87 -20.28
C ILE A 159 -10.54 -7.50 -19.38
N GLY A 160 -11.71 -7.28 -19.97
CA GLY A 160 -12.87 -6.89 -19.19
C GLY A 160 -13.37 -8.01 -18.29
N TYR A 161 -13.33 -9.27 -18.76
CA TYR A 161 -13.69 -10.43 -17.92
C TYR A 161 -12.73 -10.60 -16.74
N ARG A 162 -11.42 -10.52 -16.99
CA ARG A 162 -10.38 -10.53 -15.95
C ARG A 162 -10.60 -9.42 -14.92
N ASP A 163 -10.77 -8.19 -15.39
CA ASP A 163 -10.89 -7.01 -14.52
C ASP A 163 -12.17 -7.07 -13.68
N TYR A 164 -13.27 -7.56 -14.25
CA TYR A 164 -14.51 -7.84 -13.51
C TYR A 164 -14.26 -8.86 -12.40
N THR A 165 -13.57 -9.96 -12.72
CA THR A 165 -13.24 -11.01 -11.75
C THR A 165 -12.32 -10.48 -10.65
N ILE A 166 -11.34 -9.65 -11.00
CA ILE A 166 -10.48 -8.94 -10.01
C ILE A 166 -11.31 -8.09 -9.06
N MET A 167 -12.30 -7.34 -9.57
CA MET A 167 -13.17 -6.52 -8.72
C MET A 167 -13.98 -7.37 -7.75
N LEU A 168 -14.52 -8.50 -8.20
CA LEU A 168 -15.23 -9.45 -7.32
C LEU A 168 -14.31 -9.98 -6.22
N VAL A 169 -13.11 -10.44 -6.58
CA VAL A 169 -12.14 -10.95 -5.59
C VAL A 169 -11.76 -9.85 -4.58
N LEU A 170 -11.49 -8.63 -5.03
CA LEU A 170 -11.17 -7.52 -4.14
C LEU A 170 -12.31 -7.21 -3.17
N LEU A 171 -13.55 -7.25 -3.64
CA LEU A 171 -14.72 -6.93 -2.83
C LEU A 171 -15.06 -8.05 -1.84
N ASP A 172 -14.96 -9.30 -2.27
CA ASP A 172 -15.36 -10.47 -1.48
C ASP A 172 -14.34 -10.81 -0.40
N THR A 173 -13.03 -10.72 -0.74
CA THR A 173 -11.93 -11.14 0.13
C THR A 173 -11.24 -10.00 0.89
N GLY A 174 -11.39 -8.77 0.42
CA GLY A 174 -10.67 -7.62 0.98
C GLY A 174 -9.14 -7.71 0.92
N VAL A 175 -8.57 -8.49 0.01
CA VAL A 175 -7.11 -8.66 -0.13
C VAL A 175 -6.38 -7.36 -0.43
N ARG A 176 -5.12 -7.27 0.00
CA ARG A 176 -4.25 -6.15 -0.38
C ARG A 176 -3.80 -6.29 -1.84
N LEU A 177 -3.53 -5.16 -2.49
CA LEU A 177 -3.09 -5.16 -3.89
C LEU A 177 -1.85 -6.02 -4.14
N ILE A 178 -0.89 -6.03 -3.22
CA ILE A 178 0.31 -6.86 -3.34
C ILE A 178 0.00 -8.35 -3.19
N GLU A 179 -0.96 -8.69 -2.34
CA GLU A 179 -1.45 -10.07 -2.19
C GLU A 179 -2.17 -10.52 -3.46
N LEU A 180 -3.05 -9.66 -4.02
CA LEU A 180 -3.73 -9.90 -5.29
C LEU A 180 -2.72 -10.14 -6.44
N GLU A 181 -1.74 -9.24 -6.61
CA GLU A 181 -0.71 -9.32 -7.65
C GLU A 181 0.06 -10.64 -7.63
N ASN A 182 0.28 -11.19 -6.43
CA ASN A 182 1.10 -12.39 -6.21
C ASN A 182 0.26 -13.69 -6.06
N MET A 183 -1.05 -13.64 -6.29
CA MET A 183 -1.86 -14.85 -6.27
C MET A 183 -1.39 -15.86 -7.32
N GLN A 184 -1.35 -17.13 -6.91
CA GLN A 184 -0.97 -18.26 -7.75
C GLN A 184 -2.16 -19.23 -7.90
N LEU A 185 -2.18 -20.00 -8.99
CA LEU A 185 -3.22 -21.01 -9.24
C LEU A 185 -3.19 -22.11 -8.20
N SER A 186 -1.99 -22.58 -7.86
CA SER A 186 -1.75 -23.64 -6.86
C SER A 186 -2.27 -23.28 -5.46
N ASN A 187 -2.46 -21.98 -5.19
CA ASN A 187 -2.95 -21.49 -3.90
C ASN A 187 -4.48 -21.39 -3.81
N ILE A 188 -5.22 -21.76 -4.87
CA ILE A 188 -6.67 -21.68 -4.89
C ILE A 188 -7.26 -23.05 -4.56
N ASP A 189 -8.02 -23.08 -3.49
CA ASP A 189 -8.83 -24.25 -3.12
C ASP A 189 -10.31 -23.97 -3.43
N PHE A 190 -10.81 -24.62 -4.48
CA PHE A 190 -12.21 -24.51 -4.86
C PHE A 190 -13.15 -25.40 -4.03
N ASN A 191 -12.64 -26.36 -3.29
CA ASN A 191 -13.48 -27.18 -2.41
C ASN A 191 -13.89 -26.37 -1.18
N ASP A 192 -12.92 -25.71 -0.56
CA ASP A 192 -13.13 -24.87 0.61
C ASP A 192 -13.40 -23.39 0.26
N ASN A 193 -13.40 -23.00 -1.02
CA ASN A 193 -13.55 -21.63 -1.48
C ASN A 193 -12.58 -20.65 -0.81
N LYS A 194 -11.29 -20.97 -0.79
CA LYS A 194 -10.24 -20.18 -0.17
C LYS A 194 -9.04 -19.99 -1.09
N ILE A 195 -8.29 -18.93 -0.84
CA ILE A 195 -7.02 -18.64 -1.51
C ILE A 195 -5.98 -18.37 -0.44
N LEU A 196 -4.86 -19.08 -0.49
CA LEU A 196 -3.70 -18.77 0.34
C LEU A 196 -2.98 -17.57 -0.24
N VAL A 197 -2.80 -16.50 0.55
CA VAL A 197 -2.14 -15.28 0.13
C VAL A 197 -0.96 -14.94 1.03
N MET A 198 0.10 -14.42 0.43
CA MET A 198 1.32 -13.98 1.13
C MET A 198 1.17 -12.53 1.59
N GLY A 199 1.11 -12.31 2.89
CA GLY A 199 1.06 -10.99 3.51
C GLY A 199 2.43 -10.35 3.72
N LYS A 200 2.45 -9.20 4.38
CA LYS A 200 3.68 -8.49 4.75
C LYS A 200 4.52 -9.34 5.72
N GLY A 201 5.82 -9.47 5.41
CA GLY A 201 6.76 -10.25 6.24
C GLY A 201 6.63 -11.76 6.03
N ALA A 202 6.25 -12.18 4.81
CA ALA A 202 6.10 -13.59 4.42
C ALA A 202 5.11 -14.38 5.32
N LYS A 203 4.14 -13.70 5.93
CA LYS A 203 3.09 -14.38 6.69
C LYS A 203 1.98 -14.80 5.74
N GLU A 204 1.70 -16.08 5.71
CA GLU A 204 0.58 -16.67 4.97
C GLU A 204 -0.75 -16.42 5.71
N ARG A 205 -1.79 -16.22 4.94
CA ARG A 205 -3.16 -16.24 5.43
C ARG A 205 -4.13 -16.73 4.36
N GLU A 206 -5.18 -17.35 4.80
CA GLU A 206 -6.28 -17.72 3.93
C GLU A 206 -7.29 -16.58 3.80
N VAL A 207 -7.80 -16.39 2.59
CA VAL A 207 -8.92 -15.50 2.32
C VAL A 207 -10.04 -16.30 1.69
N MET A 208 -11.27 -16.07 2.16
CA MET A 208 -12.45 -16.81 1.74
C MET A 208 -13.17 -16.05 0.63
N PHE A 209 -13.70 -16.78 -0.35
CA PHE A 209 -14.58 -16.24 -1.39
C PHE A 209 -15.87 -17.06 -1.48
N GLN A 210 -16.91 -16.49 -2.08
CA GLN A 210 -18.22 -17.13 -2.14
C GLN A 210 -18.61 -17.54 -3.57
N GLY A 211 -19.77 -18.17 -3.72
CA GLY A 211 -20.22 -18.83 -4.95
C GLY A 211 -20.16 -17.98 -6.22
N THR A 212 -20.52 -16.69 -6.14
CA THR A 212 -20.41 -15.78 -7.30
C THR A 212 -18.97 -15.58 -7.71
N THR A 213 -18.08 -15.27 -6.78
CA THR A 213 -16.64 -15.10 -7.04
C THR A 213 -16.03 -16.39 -7.58
N ARG A 214 -16.40 -17.56 -6.99
CA ARG A 214 -16.01 -18.89 -7.48
C ARG A 214 -16.35 -19.07 -8.95
N LEU A 215 -17.60 -18.79 -9.33
CA LEU A 215 -18.08 -18.96 -10.70
C LEU A 215 -17.25 -18.15 -11.70
N TYR A 216 -17.01 -16.87 -11.37
CA TYR A 216 -16.23 -15.98 -12.26
C TYR A 216 -14.74 -16.33 -12.27
N LEU A 217 -14.16 -16.76 -11.15
CA LEU A 217 -12.78 -17.28 -11.10
C LEU A 217 -12.63 -18.52 -11.99
N GLN A 218 -13.50 -19.51 -11.88
CA GLN A 218 -13.44 -20.72 -12.69
C GLN A 218 -13.57 -20.42 -14.19
N ARG A 219 -14.45 -19.50 -14.56
CA ARG A 219 -14.59 -19.07 -15.98
C ARG A 219 -13.35 -18.30 -16.44
N TYR A 220 -12.81 -17.42 -15.61
CA TYR A 220 -11.57 -16.72 -15.92
C TYR A 220 -10.41 -17.68 -16.13
N LEU A 221 -10.27 -18.73 -15.30
CA LEU A 221 -9.23 -19.73 -15.46
C LEU A 221 -9.32 -20.49 -16.79
N ARG A 222 -10.53 -20.76 -17.27
CA ARG A 222 -10.72 -21.35 -18.62
C ARG A 222 -10.24 -20.40 -19.72
N LEU A 223 -10.51 -19.09 -19.58
CA LEU A 223 -10.07 -18.07 -20.55
C LEU A 223 -8.57 -17.84 -20.49
N ARG A 224 -7.96 -17.93 -19.29
CA ARG A 224 -6.52 -17.82 -19.08
C ARG A 224 -5.76 -18.96 -19.76
N GLY A 225 -6.29 -20.16 -19.72
CA GLY A 225 -5.63 -21.37 -20.23
C GLY A 225 -4.40 -21.78 -19.42
N SER A 226 -3.65 -22.74 -19.95
CA SER A 226 -2.37 -23.20 -19.40
C SER A 226 -1.22 -22.35 -19.89
N LEU A 227 -0.32 -21.96 -18.98
CA LEU A 227 0.90 -21.22 -19.25
C LEU A 227 2.03 -21.88 -18.45
N ASP A 228 3.28 -21.53 -18.78
CA ASP A 228 4.50 -22.03 -18.15
C ASP A 228 4.80 -21.45 -16.75
N HIS A 229 3.86 -20.68 -16.20
CA HIS A 229 3.94 -20.09 -14.88
C HIS A 229 2.61 -20.15 -14.13
N ASP A 230 2.67 -20.02 -12.82
CA ASP A 230 1.55 -20.20 -11.90
C ASP A 230 0.82 -18.90 -11.50
N TYR A 231 1.17 -17.72 -12.05
CA TYR A 231 0.48 -16.47 -11.72
C TYR A 231 -0.99 -16.51 -12.10
N LEU A 232 -1.87 -16.20 -11.13
CA LEU A 232 -3.31 -16.18 -11.38
C LEU A 232 -3.67 -15.06 -12.39
N TRP A 233 -3.21 -13.85 -12.16
CA TRP A 233 -3.57 -12.68 -12.96
C TRP A 233 -2.53 -12.43 -14.04
N ILE A 234 -2.99 -12.42 -15.30
CA ILE A 234 -2.14 -12.22 -16.47
C ILE A 234 -2.61 -11.04 -17.33
N ASN A 235 -1.70 -10.47 -18.08
CA ASN A 235 -2.01 -9.53 -19.16
C ASN A 235 -2.33 -10.27 -20.48
N ILE A 236 -2.63 -9.52 -21.55
CA ILE A 236 -2.95 -10.11 -22.87
C ILE A 236 -1.78 -10.86 -23.52
N MET A 237 -0.54 -10.63 -23.05
CA MET A 237 0.66 -11.33 -23.53
C MET A 237 0.93 -12.61 -22.76
N GLY A 238 0.02 -13.00 -21.86
CA GLY A 238 0.19 -14.16 -21.00
C GLY A 238 1.20 -13.99 -19.87
N THR A 239 1.75 -12.80 -19.63
CA THR A 239 2.69 -12.54 -18.55
C THR A 239 1.99 -11.99 -17.31
N LYS A 240 2.66 -12.03 -16.16
CA LYS A 240 2.13 -11.53 -14.88
C LYS A 240 1.55 -10.13 -15.00
N LEU A 241 0.32 -9.94 -14.52
CA LEU A 241 -0.30 -8.62 -14.42
C LEU A 241 0.30 -7.85 -13.25
N ASN A 242 0.86 -6.67 -13.50
CA ASN A 242 1.44 -5.86 -12.45
C ASN A 242 0.39 -5.00 -11.74
N ARG A 243 0.68 -4.64 -10.48
CA ARG A 243 -0.19 -3.84 -9.61
C ARG A 243 -0.57 -2.47 -10.16
N ASN A 244 0.31 -1.83 -10.94
CA ASN A 244 0.02 -0.52 -11.52
C ASN A 244 -1.09 -0.64 -12.58
N SER A 245 -1.02 -1.69 -13.42
CA SER A 245 -2.06 -1.98 -14.39
C SER A 245 -3.42 -2.23 -13.72
N VAL A 246 -3.46 -2.97 -12.61
CA VAL A 246 -4.71 -3.16 -11.84
C VAL A 246 -5.24 -1.81 -11.35
N GLN A 247 -4.40 -0.97 -10.76
CA GLN A 247 -4.82 0.35 -10.27
C GLN A 247 -5.33 1.26 -11.40
N ASP A 248 -4.65 1.26 -12.55
CA ASP A 248 -5.01 2.10 -13.68
C ASP A 248 -6.34 1.63 -14.30
N ARG A 249 -6.55 0.32 -14.39
CA ARG A 249 -7.83 -0.25 -14.84
C ARG A 249 -8.98 0.11 -13.89
N LEU A 250 -8.79 -0.01 -12.59
CA LEU A 250 -9.82 0.38 -11.60
C LEU A 250 -10.15 1.87 -11.71
N ARG A 251 -9.14 2.75 -11.85
CA ARG A 251 -9.37 4.20 -12.06
C ARG A 251 -10.11 4.49 -13.36
N PHE A 252 -9.78 3.76 -14.43
CA PHE A 252 -10.46 3.87 -15.72
C PHE A 252 -11.95 3.55 -15.56
N TYR A 253 -12.30 2.41 -14.95
CA TYR A 253 -13.70 2.04 -14.72
C TYR A 253 -14.43 3.01 -13.77
N GLY A 254 -13.75 3.54 -12.77
CA GLY A 254 -14.28 4.58 -11.89
C GLY A 254 -14.69 5.85 -12.66
N LYS A 255 -13.88 6.24 -13.64
CA LYS A 255 -14.20 7.36 -14.52
C LYS A 255 -15.39 7.04 -15.44
N GLN A 256 -15.44 5.85 -16.04
CA GLN A 256 -16.56 5.41 -16.86
C GLN A 256 -17.88 5.36 -16.09
N ALA A 257 -17.84 4.89 -14.84
CA ALA A 257 -18.99 4.88 -13.93
C ALA A 257 -19.36 6.27 -13.38
N ASN A 258 -18.62 7.34 -13.79
CA ASN A 258 -18.83 8.71 -13.32
C ASN A 258 -18.84 8.85 -11.80
N LEU A 259 -18.02 8.06 -11.07
CA LEU A 259 -17.95 8.08 -9.63
C LEU A 259 -17.26 9.36 -9.14
N LYS A 260 -17.97 10.16 -8.34
CA LYS A 260 -17.48 11.42 -7.78
C LYS A 260 -17.31 11.30 -6.26
N GLY A 261 -16.29 11.97 -5.70
CA GLY A 261 -16.08 12.01 -4.25
C GLY A 261 -15.58 10.71 -3.63
N VAL A 262 -15.34 9.64 -4.42
CA VAL A 262 -14.74 8.40 -3.97
C VAL A 262 -13.53 8.04 -4.85
N ARG A 263 -12.43 7.65 -4.20
CA ARG A 263 -11.24 7.17 -4.91
C ARG A 263 -11.41 5.70 -5.27
N VAL A 264 -11.47 5.37 -6.55
CA VAL A 264 -11.52 3.97 -6.98
C VAL A 264 -10.13 3.34 -6.90
N SER A 265 -9.93 2.50 -5.90
CA SER A 265 -8.64 1.85 -5.61
C SER A 265 -8.84 0.52 -4.86
N PRO A 266 -7.88 -0.41 -4.89
CA PRO A 266 -7.94 -1.65 -4.11
C PRO A 266 -8.17 -1.42 -2.61
N HIS A 267 -7.63 -0.33 -2.06
CA HIS A 267 -7.89 0.05 -0.67
C HIS A 267 -9.35 0.40 -0.42
N THR A 268 -10.00 1.10 -1.35
CA THR A 268 -11.43 1.41 -1.25
C THR A 268 -12.28 0.14 -1.30
N PHE A 269 -11.97 -0.82 -2.18
CA PHE A 269 -12.62 -2.13 -2.19
C PHE A 269 -12.49 -2.85 -0.84
N ARG A 270 -11.30 -2.85 -0.25
CA ARG A 270 -11.05 -3.46 1.05
C ARG A 270 -11.83 -2.75 2.18
N HIS A 271 -11.90 -1.41 2.18
CA HIS A 271 -12.71 -0.64 3.12
C HIS A 271 -14.20 -0.95 2.94
N THR A 272 -14.64 -1.11 1.71
CA THR A 272 -16.02 -1.47 1.37
C THR A 272 -16.36 -2.90 1.84
N CYS A 273 -15.47 -3.86 1.58
CA CYS A 273 -15.58 -5.23 2.11
C CYS A 273 -15.75 -5.20 3.64
N ALA A 274 -14.88 -4.46 4.35
CA ALA A 274 -14.94 -4.34 5.79
C ALA A 274 -16.26 -3.72 6.28
N LYS A 275 -16.70 -2.60 5.66
CA LYS A 275 -17.99 -1.95 5.98
C LYS A 275 -19.13 -2.92 5.80
N MET A 276 -19.25 -3.52 4.61
CA MET A 276 -20.35 -4.43 4.29
C MET A 276 -20.38 -5.67 5.19
N TYR A 277 -19.20 -6.20 5.57
CA TYR A 277 -19.10 -7.32 6.49
C TYR A 277 -19.68 -6.97 7.87
N ILE A 278 -19.29 -5.84 8.46
CA ILE A 278 -19.79 -5.40 9.75
C ILE A 278 -21.29 -5.06 9.69
N MET A 279 -21.71 -4.31 8.67
CA MET A 279 -23.10 -3.90 8.49
C MET A 279 -24.07 -5.09 8.35
N ARG A 280 -23.56 -6.22 7.82
CA ARG A 280 -24.31 -7.47 7.71
C ARG A 280 -24.27 -8.33 8.99
N GLY A 281 -23.60 -7.85 10.05
CA GLY A 281 -23.54 -8.49 11.35
C GLY A 281 -22.34 -9.40 11.56
N GLY A 282 -21.32 -9.29 10.70
CA GLY A 282 -20.04 -9.95 10.90
C GLY A 282 -19.30 -9.40 12.13
N ASP A 283 -18.69 -10.27 12.92
CA ASP A 283 -17.96 -9.86 14.10
C ASP A 283 -16.58 -9.28 13.78
N ILE A 284 -16.10 -8.42 14.68
CA ILE A 284 -14.84 -7.65 14.49
C ILE A 284 -13.60 -8.56 14.50
N LEU A 285 -13.60 -9.61 15.31
CA LEU A 285 -12.43 -10.51 15.43
C LEU A 285 -12.28 -11.37 14.17
N SER A 286 -13.41 -11.86 13.63
CA SER A 286 -13.41 -12.56 12.35
C SER A 286 -12.99 -11.64 11.21
N LEU A 287 -13.45 -10.39 11.19
CA LEU A 287 -13.00 -9.39 10.21
C LEU A 287 -11.49 -9.10 10.33
N GLN A 288 -10.96 -9.01 11.56
CA GLN A 288 -9.51 -8.84 11.77
C GLN A 288 -8.72 -9.97 11.13
N LYS A 289 -9.13 -11.22 11.36
CA LYS A 289 -8.50 -12.41 10.78
C LYS A 289 -8.62 -12.40 9.25
N LEU A 290 -9.83 -12.18 8.73
CA LEU A 290 -10.11 -12.14 7.29
C LEU A 290 -9.24 -11.10 6.57
N LEU A 291 -9.10 -9.91 7.15
CA LEU A 291 -8.28 -8.86 6.57
C LEU A 291 -6.79 -9.02 6.88
N GLY A 292 -6.40 -9.84 7.85
CA GLY A 292 -5.00 -10.00 8.28
C GLY A 292 -4.44 -8.70 8.87
N HIS A 293 -5.17 -8.08 9.79
CA HIS A 293 -4.72 -6.93 10.54
C HIS A 293 -3.98 -7.38 11.80
N SER A 294 -2.76 -6.88 11.99
CA SER A 294 -1.92 -7.19 13.15
C SER A 294 -2.41 -6.56 14.46
N SER A 295 -3.29 -5.54 14.39
CA SER A 295 -3.87 -4.88 15.57
C SER A 295 -5.36 -4.65 15.39
N LEU A 296 -6.11 -4.71 16.50
CA LEU A 296 -7.52 -4.32 16.58
C LEU A 296 -7.74 -2.82 16.30
N GLU A 297 -6.74 -1.99 16.55
CA GLU A 297 -6.81 -0.54 16.31
C GLU A 297 -7.13 -0.20 14.85
N MET A 298 -6.57 -0.97 13.91
CA MET A 298 -6.89 -0.82 12.49
C MET A 298 -8.35 -1.22 12.16
N VAL A 299 -8.96 -2.10 12.95
CA VAL A 299 -10.37 -2.51 12.78
C VAL A 299 -11.30 -1.56 13.52
N ARG A 300 -10.90 -1.04 14.71
CA ARG A 300 -11.64 0.00 15.43
C ARG A 300 -11.91 1.21 14.57
N HIS A 301 -10.95 1.60 13.74
CA HIS A 301 -11.14 2.71 12.81
C HIS A 301 -12.34 2.51 11.86
N TYR A 302 -12.70 1.27 11.57
CA TYR A 302 -13.93 0.95 10.82
C TYR A 302 -15.19 1.07 11.67
N VAL A 303 -15.11 0.75 12.96
CA VAL A 303 -16.24 0.82 13.87
C VAL A 303 -16.55 2.28 14.27
N ASP A 304 -15.52 3.06 14.54
CA ASP A 304 -15.65 4.49 14.91
C ASP A 304 -16.25 5.33 13.77
N LEU A 305 -16.00 4.95 12.51
CA LEU A 305 -16.55 5.62 11.33
C LEU A 305 -18.05 5.35 11.11
N TRP A 306 -18.61 4.28 11.69
CA TRP A 306 -19.98 3.83 11.43
C TRP A 306 -20.85 3.76 12.69
N GLY A 307 -20.46 4.50 13.73
CA GLY A 307 -21.19 4.55 15.02
C GLY A 307 -22.66 4.99 14.96
N SER A 308 -23.12 5.50 13.79
CA SER A 308 -24.55 5.77 13.55
C SER A 308 -25.40 4.49 13.46
N ASP A 309 -24.76 3.33 13.30
CA ASP A 309 -25.44 2.06 13.10
C ASP A 309 -25.59 1.24 14.40
N LEU A 310 -25.13 1.79 15.54
CA LEU A 310 -25.26 1.12 16.84
C LEU A 310 -26.72 0.80 17.14
N GLN A 311 -27.64 1.69 16.78
CA GLN A 311 -29.08 1.53 17.00
C GLN A 311 -29.66 0.38 16.15
N GLN A 312 -29.20 0.25 14.87
CA GLN A 312 -29.62 -0.86 14.02
C GLN A 312 -29.02 -2.19 14.51
N MET A 313 -27.76 -2.17 14.94
CA MET A 313 -27.12 -3.35 15.51
C MET A 313 -27.79 -3.79 16.80
N HIS A 314 -28.11 -2.86 17.70
CA HIS A 314 -28.87 -3.18 18.92
C HIS A 314 -30.25 -3.76 18.60
N LYS A 315 -30.98 -3.18 17.65
CA LYS A 315 -32.29 -3.71 17.21
C LYS A 315 -32.18 -5.14 16.67
N LYS A 316 -31.07 -5.46 15.97
CA LYS A 316 -30.81 -6.81 15.38
C LYS A 316 -30.42 -7.84 16.44
N PHE A 317 -29.62 -7.43 17.43
CA PHE A 317 -28.97 -8.32 18.41
C PHE A 317 -29.51 -8.13 19.83
N SER A 318 -30.64 -7.43 20.01
CA SER A 318 -31.28 -7.26 21.32
C SER A 318 -31.68 -8.61 21.89
N PRO A 319 -31.21 -8.99 23.09
CA PRO A 319 -31.59 -10.25 23.71
C PRO A 319 -33.11 -10.34 23.94
N VAL A 320 -33.74 -9.22 24.27
CA VAL A 320 -35.20 -9.14 24.53
C VAL A 320 -35.95 -9.43 23.22
N GLU A 321 -35.60 -8.75 22.13
CA GLU A 321 -36.27 -8.95 20.84
C GLU A 321 -36.11 -10.38 20.32
N SER A 322 -34.97 -11.05 20.61
CA SER A 322 -34.75 -12.43 20.21
C SER A 322 -35.65 -13.44 20.96
N LEU A 323 -36.00 -13.14 22.21
CA LEU A 323 -36.85 -13.99 23.02
C LEU A 323 -38.34 -13.93 22.58
N PHE A 324 -38.79 -12.81 22.02
CA PHE A 324 -40.19 -12.61 21.64
C PHE A 324 -40.47 -12.69 20.13
N ARG A 325 -39.46 -12.86 19.31
CA ARG A 325 -39.59 -13.03 17.83
C ARG A 325 -40.09 -14.40 17.39
N ASN A 326 -40.07 -15.40 18.26
CA ASN A 326 -40.47 -16.80 17.98
C ASN A 326 -41.82 -17.16 18.68
N GLY A 327 -42.65 -16.19 19.00
CA GLY A 327 -43.99 -16.37 19.52
C GLY A 327 -45.05 -16.06 18.49
#